data_2ace7cb43e918be9586d1802c16eedac
#
_entry.id   2ace7cb43e918be9586d1802c16eedac
#
_cell.length_a   1.000
_cell.length_b   1.000
_cell.length_c   1.000
_cell.angle_alpha   90.00
_cell.angle_beta   90.00
_cell.angle_gamma   90.00
#
_symmetry.space_group_name_H-M   'P 1'
#
loop_
_entity.id
_entity.type
_entity.pdbx_description
1 polymer ?
#
loop_
_entity_poly.entity_id
_entity_poly.type
_entity_poly.pdbx_seq_one_letter_code
_entity_poly.pdbx_strand_id
1 'polypeptide(L)'
;MSSPDLLAKTPPPPYYAVIFTSRRTQGDRGYMRMADRMVELARQQPGFLAVESVRGADGLCITVSYWADKGSITAWKRHVEHQTAQCAGQRTWYSDYQVRVALVERDYGK
;
A
#
# COMPACT_ATOMS: atom_id res chain seq x y z
N MET A 1 2.96 16.58 -3.31
CA MET A 1 3.06 15.48 -4.28
C MET A 1 4.47 14.92 -4.28
N SER A 2 4.60 13.63 -4.16
CA SER A 2 5.93 13.01 -4.14
C SER A 2 6.51 12.96 -5.55
N SER A 3 7.82 13.13 -5.66
CA SER A 3 8.51 12.97 -6.92
C SER A 3 8.52 11.50 -7.33
N PRO A 4 8.21 11.16 -8.60
CA PRO A 4 8.28 9.78 -9.05
C PRO A 4 9.71 9.20 -9.04
N ASP A 5 10.71 10.08 -8.95
CA ASP A 5 12.10 9.65 -8.95
C ASP A 5 12.63 9.33 -7.55
N LEU A 6 11.84 9.62 -6.50
CA LEU A 6 12.26 9.38 -5.14
C LEU A 6 11.85 8.00 -4.69
N LEU A 7 12.84 7.25 -4.25
CA LEU A 7 12.59 5.95 -3.63
C LEU A 7 12.14 6.15 -2.18
N ALA A 8 11.39 5.20 -1.66
CA ALA A 8 10.98 5.23 -0.27
C ALA A 8 12.20 5.24 0.63
N LYS A 9 12.13 6.02 1.71
CA LYS A 9 13.20 6.10 2.69
C LYS A 9 12.73 5.48 3.98
N THR A 10 13.53 4.55 4.50
CA THR A 10 13.20 3.80 5.70
C THR A 10 14.34 3.93 6.70
N PRO A 11 14.03 3.73 8.00
CA PRO A 11 15.11 3.65 9.00
C PRO A 11 15.93 2.38 8.79
N PRO A 12 17.02 2.20 9.52
CA PRO A 12 17.77 0.95 9.44
C PRO A 12 16.92 -0.26 9.75
N PRO A 13 17.13 -1.38 9.03
CA PRO A 13 16.38 -2.61 9.33
C PRO A 13 16.75 -3.18 10.71
N PRO A 14 15.91 -4.08 11.26
CA PRO A 14 14.80 -4.72 10.56
C PRO A 14 13.52 -3.89 10.57
N TYR A 15 12.70 -4.10 9.55
CA TYR A 15 11.35 -3.57 9.48
C TYR A 15 10.55 -4.48 8.55
N TYR A 16 9.28 -4.16 8.33
CA TYR A 16 8.41 -5.04 7.56
C TYR A 16 7.94 -4.35 6.28
N ALA A 17 7.73 -5.16 5.25
CA ALA A 17 7.14 -4.70 4.00
C ALA A 17 5.82 -5.40 3.77
N VAL A 18 4.80 -4.63 3.35
CA VAL A 18 3.54 -5.18 2.88
C VAL A 18 3.51 -4.94 1.37
N ILE A 19 3.49 -6.02 0.63
CA ILE A 19 3.51 -5.99 -0.83
C ILE A 19 2.11 -6.28 -1.33
N PHE A 20 1.48 -5.28 -1.93
CA PHE A 20 0.14 -5.40 -2.48
C PHE A 20 0.24 -5.37 -4.00
N THR A 21 0.02 -6.54 -4.60
CA THR A 21 0.01 -6.68 -6.05
C THR A 21 -1.43 -6.84 -6.49
N SER A 22 -1.88 -6.03 -7.43
CA SER A 22 -3.26 -6.05 -7.86
C SER A 22 -3.38 -5.83 -9.35
N ARG A 23 -4.50 -6.27 -9.91
CA ARG A 23 -4.89 -5.98 -11.27
C ARG A 23 -6.26 -5.33 -11.22
N ARG A 24 -6.37 -4.13 -11.77
CA ARG A 24 -7.59 -3.36 -11.73
C ARG A 24 -8.53 -3.73 -12.87
N THR A 25 -9.82 -3.63 -12.60
CA THR A 25 -10.83 -3.65 -13.65
C THR A 25 -10.81 -2.33 -14.39
N GLN A 26 -11.50 -2.26 -15.53
CA GLN A 26 -11.57 -1.04 -16.31
C GLN A 26 -12.44 0.01 -15.62
N GLY A 27 -12.14 1.28 -15.89
CA GLY A 27 -12.88 2.41 -15.33
C GLY A 27 -12.40 2.79 -13.95
N ASP A 28 -12.55 4.05 -13.61
CA ASP A 28 -12.07 4.56 -12.32
C ASP A 28 -13.02 4.20 -11.17
N ARG A 29 -14.30 4.50 -11.33
CA ARG A 29 -15.34 4.20 -10.34
C ARG A 29 -14.99 4.69 -8.93
N GLY A 30 -14.28 5.82 -8.84
CA GLY A 30 -13.87 6.37 -7.55
C GLY A 30 -12.59 5.80 -7.00
N TYR A 31 -11.91 4.93 -7.75
CA TYR A 31 -10.70 4.27 -7.28
C TYR A 31 -9.58 5.24 -6.92
N MET A 32 -9.29 6.21 -7.79
CA MET A 32 -8.18 7.12 -7.55
C MET A 32 -8.39 7.93 -6.27
N ARG A 33 -9.60 8.38 -6.05
CA ARG A 33 -9.92 9.12 -4.83
C ARG A 33 -9.71 8.26 -3.60
N MET A 34 -10.17 7.01 -3.65
CA MET A 34 -10.01 6.11 -2.52
C MET A 34 -8.55 5.75 -2.31
N ALA A 35 -7.80 5.50 -3.40
CA ALA A 35 -6.39 5.17 -3.30
C ALA A 35 -5.60 6.29 -2.64
N ASP A 36 -5.85 7.54 -3.04
CA ASP A 36 -5.17 8.70 -2.45
C ASP A 36 -5.51 8.82 -0.96
N ARG A 37 -6.78 8.63 -0.62
CA ARG A 37 -7.20 8.70 0.77
C ARG A 37 -6.57 7.59 1.60
N MET A 38 -6.44 6.38 1.05
CA MET A 38 -5.82 5.29 1.78
C MET A 38 -4.35 5.58 2.08
N VAL A 39 -3.62 6.20 1.13
CA VAL A 39 -2.25 6.60 1.39
C VAL A 39 -2.17 7.64 2.50
N GLU A 40 -3.06 8.63 2.47
CA GLU A 40 -3.11 9.63 3.54
C GLU A 40 -3.36 9.01 4.90
N LEU A 41 -4.31 8.08 4.97
CA LEU A 41 -4.64 7.41 6.22
C LEU A 41 -3.48 6.54 6.71
N ALA A 42 -2.80 5.85 5.77
CA ALA A 42 -1.65 5.03 6.12
C ALA A 42 -0.55 5.87 6.76
N ARG A 43 -0.28 7.06 6.19
CA ARG A 43 0.77 7.94 6.70
C ARG A 43 0.52 8.39 8.13
N GLN A 44 -0.73 8.36 8.57
CA GLN A 44 -1.11 8.76 9.93
C GLN A 44 -1.05 7.62 10.92
N GLN A 45 -0.83 6.39 10.46
CA GLN A 45 -0.86 5.23 11.34
C GLN A 45 0.43 5.07 12.13
N PRO A 46 0.34 4.68 13.41
CA PRO A 46 1.54 4.36 14.18
C PRO A 46 2.32 3.24 13.48
N GLY A 47 3.63 3.40 13.41
CA GLY A 47 4.49 2.39 12.81
C GLY A 47 4.64 2.49 11.29
N PHE A 48 3.89 3.37 10.64
CA PHE A 48 4.09 3.60 9.20
C PHE A 48 5.47 4.22 8.95
N LEU A 49 6.20 3.69 7.98
CA LEU A 49 7.53 4.19 7.65
C LEU A 49 7.57 4.85 6.28
N ALA A 50 7.07 4.19 5.24
CA ALA A 50 7.14 4.71 3.89
C ALA A 50 6.26 3.90 2.97
N VAL A 51 6.04 4.42 1.75
CA VAL A 51 5.28 3.72 0.72
C VAL A 51 5.83 4.09 -0.66
N GLU A 52 5.80 3.13 -1.56
CA GLU A 52 6.14 3.36 -2.95
C GLU A 52 5.29 2.44 -3.82
N SER A 53 4.97 2.89 -5.03
CA SER A 53 4.11 2.08 -5.92
C SER A 53 4.42 2.35 -7.36
N VAL A 54 4.11 1.36 -8.20
CA VAL A 54 4.26 1.42 -9.64
C VAL A 54 2.98 0.89 -10.27
N ARG A 55 2.53 1.57 -11.31
CA ARG A 55 1.34 1.17 -12.06
C ARG A 55 1.70 0.91 -13.50
N GLY A 56 1.30 -0.25 -14.00
CA GLY A 56 1.45 -0.57 -15.41
C GLY A 56 0.24 -0.10 -16.21
N ALA A 57 0.43 0.03 -17.52
CA ALA A 57 -0.63 0.47 -18.42
C ALA A 57 -1.78 -0.55 -18.53
N ASP A 58 -1.51 -1.80 -18.18
CA ASP A 58 -2.49 -2.90 -18.26
C ASP A 58 -3.31 -3.06 -16.97
N GLY A 59 -3.20 -2.12 -16.05
CA GLY A 59 -3.92 -2.19 -14.78
C GLY A 59 -3.18 -2.90 -13.67
N LEU A 60 -2.02 -3.46 -13.96
CA LEU A 60 -1.19 -4.08 -12.93
C LEU A 60 -0.59 -3.00 -12.04
N CYS A 61 -0.68 -3.20 -10.73
CA CYS A 61 -0.14 -2.25 -9.76
C CYS A 61 0.57 -3.01 -8.65
N ILE A 62 1.72 -2.51 -8.24
CA ILE A 62 2.43 -3.04 -7.09
C ILE A 62 2.67 -1.88 -6.15
N THR A 63 2.15 -1.99 -4.92
CA THR A 63 2.37 -1.01 -3.86
C THR A 63 3.07 -1.71 -2.72
N VAL A 64 4.18 -1.12 -2.29
CA VAL A 64 4.92 -1.64 -1.13
C VAL A 64 4.87 -0.58 -0.04
N SER A 65 4.35 -0.95 1.12
CA SER A 65 4.38 -0.09 2.30
C SER A 65 5.29 -0.71 3.34
N TYR A 66 5.94 0.15 4.11
CA TYR A 66 6.94 -0.27 5.09
C TYR A 66 6.49 0.11 6.48
N TRP A 67 6.69 -0.79 7.44
CA TRP A 67 6.12 -0.68 8.78
C TRP A 67 7.13 -1.12 9.82
N ALA A 68 7.07 -0.48 10.99
CA ALA A 68 8.00 -0.76 12.07
C ALA A 68 7.80 -2.14 12.69
N ASP A 69 6.56 -2.63 12.74
CA ASP A 69 6.26 -3.90 13.40
C ASP A 69 4.98 -4.52 12.85
N LYS A 70 4.77 -5.78 13.21
CA LYS A 70 3.60 -6.53 12.74
C LYS A 70 2.30 -6.02 13.32
N GLY A 71 2.34 -5.52 14.55
CA GLY A 71 1.15 -4.98 15.21
C GLY A 71 0.57 -3.81 14.44
N SER A 72 1.44 -2.95 13.93
CA SER A 72 1.04 -1.81 13.11
C SER A 72 0.38 -2.27 11.81
N ILE A 73 0.90 -3.33 11.21
CA ILE A 73 0.33 -3.91 9.99
C ILE A 73 -1.07 -4.46 10.28
N THR A 74 -1.23 -5.19 11.38
CA THR A 74 -2.52 -5.75 11.76
C THR A 74 -3.54 -4.66 12.00
N ALA A 75 -3.16 -3.59 12.70
CA ALA A 75 -4.05 -2.47 12.95
C ALA A 75 -4.43 -1.77 11.64
N TRP A 76 -3.45 -1.59 10.76
CA TRP A 76 -3.70 -0.99 9.45
C TRP A 76 -4.66 -1.84 8.62
N LYS A 77 -4.48 -3.16 8.61
CA LYS A 77 -5.36 -4.05 7.89
C LYS A 77 -6.81 -3.91 8.35
N ARG A 78 -7.02 -3.86 9.66
CA ARG A 78 -8.36 -3.66 10.22
C ARG A 78 -8.95 -2.33 9.80
N HIS A 79 -8.14 -1.28 9.80
CA HIS A 79 -8.56 0.04 9.40
C HIS A 79 -8.99 0.05 7.93
N VAL A 80 -8.19 -0.58 7.06
CA VAL A 80 -8.49 -0.69 5.63
C VAL A 80 -9.80 -1.44 5.43
N GLU A 81 -9.97 -2.58 6.10
CA GLU A 81 -11.19 -3.37 5.98
C GLU A 81 -12.42 -2.58 6.41
N HIS A 82 -12.30 -1.81 7.47
CA HIS A 82 -13.40 -0.97 7.93
C HIS A 82 -13.75 0.11 6.89
N GLN A 83 -12.75 0.79 6.35
CA GLN A 83 -12.96 1.83 5.35
C GLN A 83 -13.54 1.27 4.06
N THR A 84 -13.03 0.14 3.59
CA THR A 84 -13.49 -0.44 2.35
C THR A 84 -14.87 -1.08 2.48
N ALA A 85 -15.23 -1.53 3.66
CA ALA A 85 -16.58 -2.06 3.90
C ALA A 85 -17.65 -0.99 3.71
N GLN A 86 -17.28 0.28 3.86
CA GLN A 86 -18.19 1.40 3.66
C GLN A 86 -18.24 1.84 2.20
N CYS A 87 -17.42 1.26 1.34
CA CYS A 87 -17.31 1.64 -0.06
C CYS A 87 -17.85 0.52 -0.96
N ALA A 88 -19.01 0.76 -1.57
CA ALA A 88 -19.67 -0.24 -2.39
C ALA A 88 -18.87 -0.62 -3.63
N GLY A 89 -17.93 0.22 -4.05
CA GLY A 89 -17.16 0.00 -5.27
C GLY A 89 -15.98 -0.95 -5.14
N GLN A 90 -15.60 -1.31 -3.93
CA GLN A 90 -14.35 -2.05 -3.71
C GLN A 90 -14.26 -3.35 -4.49
N ARG A 91 -15.34 -4.12 -4.51
CA ARG A 91 -15.35 -5.42 -5.20
C ARG A 91 -15.20 -5.31 -6.71
N THR A 92 -15.51 -4.14 -7.25
CA THR A 92 -15.44 -3.92 -8.68
C THR A 92 -14.14 -3.29 -9.15
N TRP A 93 -13.28 -2.87 -8.21
CA TRP A 93 -12.01 -2.20 -8.57
C TRP A 93 -10.92 -3.16 -9.00
N TYR A 94 -10.91 -4.37 -8.45
CA TYR A 94 -9.86 -5.34 -8.73
C TYR A 94 -10.43 -6.62 -9.31
N SER A 95 -9.79 -7.12 -10.36
CA SER A 95 -10.10 -8.46 -10.84
C SER A 95 -9.44 -9.49 -9.93
N ASP A 96 -8.25 -9.16 -9.42
CA ASP A 96 -7.57 -10.00 -8.44
C ASP A 96 -6.51 -9.18 -7.71
N TYR A 97 -6.08 -9.68 -6.55
CA TYR A 97 -4.99 -9.08 -5.82
C TYR A 97 -4.37 -10.11 -4.87
N GLN A 98 -3.15 -9.82 -4.45
CA GLN A 98 -2.43 -10.63 -3.49
C GLN A 98 -1.67 -9.71 -2.54
N VAL A 99 -1.73 -10.00 -1.25
CA VAL A 99 -0.99 -9.25 -0.22
C VAL A 99 0.04 -10.18 0.41
N ARG A 100 1.26 -9.70 0.50
CA ARG A 100 2.34 -10.43 1.15
C ARG A 100 2.98 -9.56 2.20
N VAL A 101 3.29 -10.15 3.36
CA VAL A 101 4.00 -9.47 4.44
C VAL A 101 5.37 -10.13 4.56
N ALA A 102 6.40 -9.33 4.54
CA ALA A 102 7.78 -9.83 4.56
C ALA A 102 8.61 -9.05 5.56
N LEU A 103 9.56 -9.72 6.18
CA LEU A 103 10.54 -9.07 7.03
C LEU A 103 11.71 -8.60 6.17
N VAL A 104 12.06 -7.32 6.29
CA VAL A 104 13.27 -6.79 5.66
C VAL A 104 14.39 -6.88 6.68
N GLU A 105 15.27 -7.84 6.49
CA GLU A 105 16.38 -8.08 7.41
C GLU A 105 17.57 -7.19 7.09
N ARG A 106 17.73 -6.80 5.84
CA ARG A 106 18.86 -6.03 5.37
C ARG A 106 18.44 -5.22 4.16
N ASP A 107 18.93 -4.00 4.07
CA ASP A 107 18.76 -3.19 2.88
C ASP A 107 20.06 -2.47 2.59
N TYR A 108 20.26 -2.14 1.34
CA TYR A 108 21.39 -1.35 0.89
C TYR A 108 21.03 -0.72 -0.44
N GLY A 109 21.67 0.38 -0.73
CA GLY A 109 21.38 1.10 -1.95
C GLY A 109 22.42 2.13 -2.26
N LYS A 110 22.14 2.88 -3.28
CA LYS A 110 23.09 3.83 -3.80
C LYS A 110 22.56 5.25 -3.63
#